data_4c091512becc7fd7277ce1180f0b56aa
#
_entry.id   4c091512becc7fd7277ce1180f0b56aa
#
_cell.length_a   1.000
_cell.length_b   1.000
_cell.length_c   1.000
_cell.angle_alpha   90.00
_cell.angle_beta   90.00
_cell.angle_gamma   90.00
#
_symmetry.space_group_name_H-M   'P 1'
#
loop_
_entity.id
_entity.type
_entity.pdbx_description
1 polymer ?
#
loop_
_entity_poly.entity_id
_entity_poly.type
_entity_poly.pdbx_seq_one_letter_code
_entity_poly.pdbx_strand_id
1 'polypeptide(L)'
;MRASKWIAITAGVLAVTISGGALAAGNYVYTSGTTVPCAINEDDLANTPEAFYTPAKGNGPFPGEGWDKWAGYDLSDWWMTDASYQAVEIPVSDQVTLSAWWIAPTQANGKTVIVTHGIGTSRRDFNALLPSSMLVKNGFHVLLVDSRDTGESTCTDGRHSAGQEESTDFAAVAEWLIANKDIKASSLGMFGVSGGAIATSLLPAKTENVSAFAMEGTIFDFNAAATREVEFQGFPGFLWQLALISAQLFHGVNLTETSVMQGIEAAGQRPMLILHGDIDQRLDYQSSVDFYNYAKSIGANITLETFNGADHTEGMLTETDRYAFVLADFFDKTLSK
;
A
#
# COMPACT_ATOMS: atom_id res chain seq x y z
N MET A 1 -57.07 -9.23 -18.89
CA MET A 1 -56.04 -8.38 -19.56
C MET A 1 -55.61 -7.11 -18.79
N ARG A 2 -56.50 -6.39 -18.07
CA ARG A 2 -56.07 -5.19 -17.32
C ARG A 2 -55.25 -5.52 -16.05
N ALA A 3 -55.62 -6.54 -15.27
CA ALA A 3 -54.93 -6.93 -14.03
C ALA A 3 -53.48 -7.39 -14.27
N SER A 4 -53.24 -8.16 -15.33
CA SER A 4 -51.88 -8.63 -15.68
C SER A 4 -50.89 -7.51 -16.07
N LYS A 5 -51.39 -6.43 -16.70
CA LYS A 5 -50.61 -5.25 -17.02
C LYS A 5 -50.20 -4.46 -15.76
N TRP A 6 -51.11 -4.31 -14.80
CA TRP A 6 -50.81 -3.63 -13.55
C TRP A 6 -49.81 -4.42 -12.69
N ILE A 7 -49.91 -5.75 -12.62
CA ILE A 7 -48.95 -6.62 -11.93
C ILE A 7 -47.55 -6.48 -12.58
N ALA A 8 -47.45 -6.48 -13.91
CA ALA A 8 -46.19 -6.33 -14.61
C ALA A 8 -45.57 -4.94 -14.37
N ILE A 9 -46.39 -3.87 -14.38
CA ILE A 9 -45.93 -2.50 -14.11
C ILE A 9 -45.43 -2.39 -12.67
N THR A 10 -46.19 -2.89 -11.69
CA THR A 10 -45.83 -2.85 -10.28
C THR A 10 -44.55 -3.67 -10.01
N ALA A 11 -44.39 -4.86 -10.60
CA ALA A 11 -43.21 -5.66 -10.50
C ALA A 11 -41.99 -4.95 -11.13
N GLY A 12 -42.18 -4.31 -12.28
CA GLY A 12 -41.13 -3.52 -12.95
C GLY A 12 -40.68 -2.32 -12.11
N VAL A 13 -41.61 -1.55 -11.55
CA VAL A 13 -41.31 -0.42 -10.66
C VAL A 13 -40.57 -0.91 -9.41
N LEU A 14 -41.04 -1.99 -8.79
CA LEU A 14 -40.42 -2.56 -7.60
C LEU A 14 -38.99 -3.03 -7.91
N ALA A 15 -38.75 -3.72 -9.04
CA ALA A 15 -37.44 -4.15 -9.47
C ALA A 15 -36.48 -2.96 -9.69
N VAL A 16 -36.93 -1.92 -10.36
CA VAL A 16 -36.12 -0.70 -10.59
C VAL A 16 -35.80 -0.01 -9.27
N THR A 17 -36.75 0.07 -8.32
CA THR A 17 -36.53 0.71 -7.03
C THR A 17 -35.54 -0.09 -6.17
N ILE A 18 -35.65 -1.43 -6.14
CA ILE A 18 -34.71 -2.30 -5.41
C ILE A 18 -33.31 -2.21 -6.04
N SER A 19 -33.21 -2.29 -7.36
CA SER A 19 -31.91 -2.19 -8.06
C SER A 19 -31.26 -0.83 -7.87
N GLY A 20 -32.04 0.26 -7.93
CA GLY A 20 -31.54 1.61 -7.66
C GLY A 20 -31.06 1.79 -6.22
N GLY A 21 -31.79 1.26 -5.25
CA GLY A 21 -31.40 1.26 -3.84
C GLY A 21 -30.11 0.45 -3.57
N ALA A 22 -30.00 -0.73 -4.19
CA ALA A 22 -28.80 -1.57 -4.09
C ALA A 22 -27.56 -0.88 -4.68
N LEU A 23 -27.67 -0.28 -5.86
CA LEU A 23 -26.55 0.48 -6.47
C LEU A 23 -26.17 1.72 -5.64
N ALA A 24 -27.13 2.42 -5.06
CA ALA A 24 -26.86 3.54 -4.17
C ALA A 24 -26.12 3.10 -2.90
N ALA A 25 -26.50 1.97 -2.30
CA ALA A 25 -25.78 1.38 -1.17
C ALA A 25 -24.37 0.94 -1.55
N GLY A 26 -24.20 0.29 -2.71
CA GLY A 26 -22.90 -0.08 -3.26
C GLY A 26 -22.01 1.14 -3.50
N ASN A 27 -22.57 2.22 -4.07
CA ASN A 27 -21.83 3.46 -4.29
C ASN A 27 -21.43 4.12 -2.97
N TYR A 28 -22.29 4.09 -1.96
CA TYR A 28 -21.96 4.60 -0.63
C TYR A 28 -20.80 3.82 -0.01
N VAL A 29 -20.83 2.47 -0.05
CA VAL A 29 -19.76 1.63 0.47
C VAL A 29 -18.45 1.86 -0.31
N TYR A 30 -18.50 1.93 -1.64
CA TYR A 30 -17.36 2.26 -2.46
C TYR A 30 -16.75 3.60 -2.06
N THR A 31 -17.56 4.67 -2.03
CA THR A 31 -17.04 6.00 -1.71
C THR A 31 -16.50 6.09 -0.28
N SER A 32 -17.18 5.48 0.69
CA SER A 32 -16.69 5.47 2.08
C SER A 32 -15.41 4.66 2.26
N GLY A 33 -15.29 3.52 1.56
CA GLY A 33 -14.14 2.64 1.68
C GLY A 33 -12.91 3.08 0.88
N THR A 34 -13.06 3.95 -0.12
CA THR A 34 -11.95 4.38 -0.98
C THR A 34 -11.52 5.83 -0.80
N THR A 35 -12.31 6.66 -0.13
CA THR A 35 -11.97 8.07 0.10
C THR A 35 -10.71 8.18 0.95
N VAL A 36 -9.75 8.98 0.46
CA VAL A 36 -8.52 9.34 1.16
C VAL A 36 -8.36 10.86 1.21
N PRO A 37 -7.68 11.39 2.25
CA PRO A 37 -7.44 12.82 2.30
C PRO A 37 -6.42 13.21 1.22
N CYS A 38 -6.74 14.22 0.42
CA CYS A 38 -5.76 14.87 -0.47
C CYS A 38 -4.87 15.83 0.34
N ALA A 39 -4.32 15.36 1.45
CA ALA A 39 -3.55 16.19 2.37
C ALA A 39 -2.67 15.31 3.27
N ILE A 40 -1.76 15.94 3.99
CA ILE A 40 -0.98 15.34 5.05
C ILE A 40 -1.84 15.32 6.32
N ASN A 41 -1.85 14.22 7.05
CA ASN A 41 -2.49 14.14 8.37
C ASN A 41 -1.84 15.15 9.34
N GLU A 42 -2.64 15.78 10.19
CA GLU A 42 -2.15 16.80 11.14
C GLU A 42 -1.06 16.25 12.06
N ASP A 43 -1.18 15.01 12.51
CA ASP A 43 -0.21 14.36 13.40
C ASP A 43 1.15 14.10 12.71
N ASP A 44 1.16 14.00 11.38
CA ASP A 44 2.36 13.72 10.58
C ASP A 44 3.05 14.98 10.05
N LEU A 45 2.45 16.16 10.21
CA LEU A 45 2.98 17.42 9.65
C LEU A 45 4.42 17.72 10.10
N ALA A 46 4.75 17.37 11.34
CA ALA A 46 6.09 17.58 11.88
C ALA A 46 7.13 16.53 11.45
N ASN A 47 6.67 15.40 10.90
CA ASN A 47 7.54 14.30 10.54
C ASN A 47 8.33 14.60 9.25
N THR A 48 9.63 14.41 9.35
CA THR A 48 10.60 14.54 8.26
C THR A 48 11.65 13.42 8.35
N PRO A 49 12.49 13.21 7.35
CA PRO A 49 13.60 12.26 7.48
C PRO A 49 14.52 12.56 8.67
N GLU A 50 14.70 13.82 9.05
CA GLU A 50 15.57 14.24 10.15
C GLU A 50 14.96 14.02 11.53
N ALA A 51 13.60 14.00 11.63
CA ALA A 51 12.90 13.76 12.89
C ALA A 51 11.47 13.27 12.61
N PHE A 52 11.11 12.12 13.15
CA PHE A 52 9.76 11.55 13.02
C PHE A 52 9.35 10.80 14.28
N TYR A 53 8.07 10.72 14.50
CA TYR A 53 7.45 10.27 15.76
C TYR A 53 6.30 9.31 15.47
N THR A 54 6.02 8.43 16.42
CA THR A 54 4.77 7.67 16.45
C THR A 54 3.59 8.59 16.78
N PRO A 55 2.35 8.22 16.39
CA PRO A 55 1.17 9.01 16.75
C PRO A 55 1.06 9.27 18.25
N ALA A 56 0.48 10.38 18.61
CA ALA A 56 0.16 10.67 20.01
C ALA A 56 -0.93 9.70 20.52
N LYS A 57 -1.01 9.56 21.86
CA LYS A 57 -1.99 8.69 22.49
C LYS A 57 -3.42 9.02 22.03
N GLY A 58 -4.18 7.98 21.63
CA GLY A 58 -5.55 8.11 21.14
C GLY A 58 -5.66 8.49 19.67
N ASN A 59 -4.55 8.78 18.98
CA ASN A 59 -4.50 9.21 17.59
C ASN A 59 -4.00 8.10 16.64
N GLY A 60 -4.20 6.85 17.01
CA GLY A 60 -3.85 5.72 16.14
C GLY A 60 -4.63 5.76 14.82
N PRO A 61 -4.07 5.21 13.73
CA PRO A 61 -4.66 5.30 12.40
C PRO A 61 -6.03 4.63 12.28
N PHE A 62 -6.35 3.71 13.19
CA PHE A 62 -7.63 2.99 13.18
C PHE A 62 -8.23 2.88 14.59
N PRO A 63 -9.54 3.17 14.75
CA PRO A 63 -10.20 3.01 16.04
C PRO A 63 -10.14 1.55 16.53
N GLY A 64 -9.67 1.36 17.78
CA GLY A 64 -9.61 0.05 18.41
C GLY A 64 -8.30 -0.71 18.23
N GLU A 65 -7.39 -0.24 17.40
CA GLU A 65 -6.03 -0.76 17.34
C GLU A 65 -5.23 -0.25 18.53
N GLY A 66 -4.52 -1.10 19.22
CA GLY A 66 -3.82 -0.76 20.47
C GLY A 66 -2.60 0.16 20.32
N TRP A 67 -2.66 1.16 19.43
CA TRP A 67 -1.59 2.11 19.14
C TRP A 67 -1.16 2.97 20.33
N ASP A 68 -2.05 3.14 21.32
CA ASP A 68 -1.72 3.84 22.57
C ASP A 68 -0.46 3.29 23.26
N LYS A 69 -0.13 2.02 23.05
CA LYS A 69 1.10 1.40 23.60
C LYS A 69 2.38 1.96 22.95
N TRP A 70 2.28 2.51 21.75
CA TRP A 70 3.39 3.07 21.00
C TRP A 70 3.48 4.61 21.11
N ALA A 71 2.52 5.24 21.76
CA ALA A 71 2.53 6.70 21.95
C ALA A 71 3.78 7.14 22.71
N GLY A 72 4.59 8.00 22.09
CA GLY A 72 5.86 8.44 22.65
C GLY A 72 6.98 7.39 22.62
N TYR A 73 6.85 6.35 21.80
CA TYR A 73 7.94 5.43 21.51
C TYR A 73 9.12 6.20 20.91
N ASP A 74 10.32 6.01 21.46
CA ASP A 74 11.49 6.75 21.03
C ASP A 74 12.06 6.20 19.72
N LEU A 75 11.90 6.97 18.63
CA LEU A 75 12.44 6.67 17.32
C LEU A 75 13.71 7.47 16.99
N SER A 76 14.27 8.23 17.95
CA SER A 76 15.40 9.15 17.69
C SER A 76 16.65 8.45 17.14
N ASP A 77 16.91 7.21 17.53
CA ASP A 77 18.02 6.42 16.99
C ASP A 77 17.85 6.11 15.48
N TRP A 78 16.63 6.25 14.97
CA TRP A 78 16.29 6.02 13.57
C TRP A 78 16.18 7.30 12.75
N TRP A 79 16.30 8.47 13.32
CA TRP A 79 16.32 9.72 12.56
C TRP A 79 17.49 9.75 11.58
N MET A 80 17.25 10.27 10.39
CA MET A 80 18.23 10.29 9.29
C MET A 80 19.03 11.58 9.27
N THR A 81 19.54 12.02 10.43
CA THR A 81 20.23 13.30 10.61
C THR A 81 21.52 13.43 9.80
N ASP A 82 22.16 12.29 9.45
CA ASP A 82 23.41 12.24 8.69
C ASP A 82 23.17 12.05 7.18
N ALA A 83 21.94 11.81 6.76
CA ALA A 83 21.56 11.67 5.35
C ALA A 83 21.20 13.04 4.74
N SER A 84 21.33 13.15 3.44
CA SER A 84 20.77 14.29 2.72
C SER A 84 19.46 13.89 2.05
N TYR A 85 18.46 14.78 2.04
CA TYR A 85 17.26 14.56 1.27
C TYR A 85 16.81 15.81 0.54
N GLN A 86 16.08 15.61 -0.55
CA GLN A 86 15.48 16.68 -1.34
C GLN A 86 14.10 16.28 -1.82
N ALA A 87 13.18 17.22 -1.85
CA ALA A 87 11.90 17.02 -2.49
C ALA A 87 12.09 16.89 -4.02
N VAL A 88 11.37 15.95 -4.62
CA VAL A 88 11.35 15.74 -6.07
C VAL A 88 9.91 15.54 -6.53
N GLU A 89 9.61 16.08 -7.71
CA GLU A 89 8.33 15.93 -8.37
C GLU A 89 8.49 14.96 -9.55
N ILE A 90 7.64 13.96 -9.62
CA ILE A 90 7.75 12.87 -10.60
C ILE A 90 6.47 12.84 -11.43
N PRO A 91 6.47 13.36 -12.68
CA PRO A 91 5.34 13.21 -13.56
C PRO A 91 5.21 11.74 -13.96
N VAL A 92 4.11 11.10 -13.56
CA VAL A 92 3.79 9.71 -13.89
C VAL A 92 2.78 9.60 -15.03
N SER A 93 2.07 10.68 -15.31
CA SER A 93 1.21 10.85 -16.49
C SER A 93 1.04 12.33 -16.81
N ASP A 94 0.29 12.65 -17.88
CA ASP A 94 -0.04 14.04 -18.24
C ASP A 94 -0.86 14.77 -17.16
N GLN A 95 -1.50 14.05 -16.27
CA GLN A 95 -2.41 14.58 -15.25
C GLN A 95 -1.94 14.36 -13.82
N VAL A 96 -0.99 13.45 -13.59
CA VAL A 96 -0.55 13.04 -12.25
C VAL A 96 0.93 13.25 -12.08
N THR A 97 1.28 14.04 -11.08
CA THR A 97 2.65 14.21 -10.58
C THR A 97 2.70 13.70 -9.13
N LEU A 98 3.60 12.79 -8.83
CA LEU A 98 3.84 12.33 -7.47
C LEU A 98 4.94 13.16 -6.83
N SER A 99 4.72 13.52 -5.56
CA SER A 99 5.71 14.17 -4.72
C SER A 99 6.48 13.14 -3.91
N ALA A 100 7.79 13.29 -3.81
CA ALA A 100 8.63 12.32 -3.12
C ALA A 100 9.82 12.99 -2.43
N TRP A 101 10.44 12.28 -1.51
CA TRP A 101 11.77 12.59 -0.99
C TRP A 101 12.80 11.62 -1.56
N TRP A 102 13.79 12.19 -2.25
CA TRP A 102 15.01 11.48 -2.61
C TRP A 102 16.00 11.57 -1.46
N ILE A 103 16.23 10.46 -0.78
CA ILE A 103 17.10 10.39 0.41
C ILE A 103 18.37 9.64 0.05
N ALA A 104 19.51 10.30 0.25
CA ALA A 104 20.82 9.74 -0.04
C ALA A 104 21.57 9.42 1.26
N PRO A 105 22.06 8.20 1.44
CA PRO A 105 22.85 7.81 2.60
C PRO A 105 24.25 8.47 2.56
N THR A 106 24.89 8.57 3.71
CA THR A 106 26.28 9.07 3.81
C THR A 106 27.27 8.19 3.05
N GLN A 107 27.02 6.88 3.04
CA GLN A 107 27.81 5.88 2.31
C GLN A 107 26.91 5.01 1.48
N ALA A 108 26.82 5.29 0.19
CA ALA A 108 25.94 4.57 -0.71
C ALA A 108 26.49 3.17 -1.08
N ASN A 109 25.61 2.17 -1.04
CA ASN A 109 25.91 0.80 -1.47
C ASN A 109 25.64 0.56 -2.98
N GLY A 110 25.12 1.57 -3.70
CA GLY A 110 24.79 1.51 -5.13
C GLY A 110 23.41 0.93 -5.44
N LYS A 111 22.57 0.71 -4.43
CA LYS A 111 21.22 0.15 -4.56
C LYS A 111 20.19 1.18 -4.14
N THR A 112 18.99 1.10 -4.72
CA THR A 112 17.89 2.04 -4.49
C THR A 112 16.62 1.28 -4.18
N VAL A 113 15.83 1.79 -3.22
CA VAL A 113 14.51 1.24 -2.88
C VAL A 113 13.47 2.36 -2.97
N ILE A 114 12.41 2.13 -3.75
CA ILE A 114 11.19 2.94 -3.69
C ILE A 114 10.43 2.49 -2.43
N VAL A 115 10.02 3.45 -1.59
CA VAL A 115 9.23 3.19 -0.39
C VAL A 115 7.91 3.92 -0.50
N THR A 116 6.80 3.27 -0.16
CA THR A 116 5.47 3.87 -0.14
C THR A 116 4.69 3.48 1.11
N HIS A 117 3.80 4.34 1.50
CA HIS A 117 3.00 4.33 2.73
C HIS A 117 1.67 3.56 2.58
N GLY A 118 0.90 3.44 3.67
CA GLY A 118 -0.42 2.84 3.72
C GLY A 118 -1.54 3.73 3.17
N ILE A 119 -2.75 3.18 3.03
CA ILE A 119 -3.94 3.91 2.58
C ILE A 119 -4.24 5.06 3.55
N GLY A 120 -4.53 6.24 3.00
CA GLY A 120 -4.97 7.40 3.78
C GLY A 120 -3.88 8.10 4.59
N THR A 121 -2.62 7.69 4.42
CA THR A 121 -1.45 8.35 5.03
C THR A 121 -0.57 9.03 3.97
N SER A 122 0.66 9.37 4.30
CA SER A 122 1.61 10.00 3.39
C SER A 122 3.05 9.54 3.66
N ARG A 123 4.01 10.01 2.87
CA ARG A 123 5.45 9.78 3.12
C ARG A 123 5.93 10.29 4.49
N ARG A 124 5.10 11.10 5.18
CA ARG A 124 5.38 11.60 6.53
C ARG A 124 4.92 10.65 7.64
N ASP A 125 4.20 9.57 7.28
CA ASP A 125 3.84 8.53 8.24
C ASP A 125 5.10 7.80 8.72
N PHE A 126 5.22 7.62 10.03
CA PHE A 126 6.36 6.91 10.61
C PHE A 126 6.47 5.47 10.10
N ASN A 127 5.36 4.82 9.72
CA ASN A 127 5.36 3.49 9.09
C ASN A 127 6.09 3.44 7.74
N ALA A 128 6.27 4.58 7.07
CA ALA A 128 7.06 4.70 5.87
C ALA A 128 8.45 5.28 6.15
N LEU A 129 8.57 6.21 7.11
CA LEU A 129 9.84 6.83 7.49
C LEU A 129 10.78 5.88 8.22
N LEU A 130 10.27 5.05 9.13
CA LEU A 130 11.09 4.11 9.90
C LEU A 130 11.77 3.06 9.00
N PRO A 131 11.08 2.31 8.13
CA PRO A 131 11.75 1.40 7.20
C PRO A 131 12.63 2.13 6.18
N SER A 132 12.28 3.37 5.78
CA SER A 132 13.16 4.21 4.96
C SER A 132 14.48 4.49 5.67
N SER A 133 14.43 4.83 6.96
CA SER A 133 15.62 5.03 7.78
C SER A 133 16.45 3.76 7.92
N MET A 134 15.81 2.62 8.15
CA MET A 134 16.49 1.32 8.23
C MET A 134 17.29 1.04 6.96
N LEU A 135 16.71 1.33 5.79
CA LEU A 135 17.38 1.17 4.49
C LEU A 135 18.51 2.20 4.31
N VAL A 136 18.27 3.48 4.59
CA VAL A 136 19.27 4.56 4.46
C VAL A 136 20.48 4.31 5.35
N LYS A 137 20.30 3.88 6.61
CA LYS A 137 21.38 3.53 7.54
C LYS A 137 22.20 2.32 7.07
N ASN A 138 21.62 1.47 6.20
CA ASN A 138 22.30 0.35 5.55
C ASN A 138 22.83 0.70 4.14
N GLY A 139 22.90 1.99 3.80
CA GLY A 139 23.56 2.49 2.59
C GLY A 139 22.70 2.51 1.33
N PHE A 140 21.40 2.23 1.41
CA PHE A 140 20.51 2.33 0.27
C PHE A 140 20.11 3.79 0.01
N HIS A 141 20.02 4.18 -1.27
CA HIS A 141 19.21 5.32 -1.63
C HIS A 141 17.74 4.96 -1.47
N VAL A 142 16.96 5.88 -0.95
CA VAL A 142 15.51 5.70 -0.80
C VAL A 142 14.78 6.80 -1.56
N LEU A 143 13.80 6.41 -2.37
CA LEU A 143 12.78 7.31 -2.88
C LEU A 143 11.50 7.06 -2.09
N LEU A 144 11.20 7.92 -1.14
CA LEU A 144 10.00 7.85 -0.31
C LEU A 144 8.89 8.68 -0.95
N VAL A 145 7.82 8.03 -1.42
CA VAL A 145 6.84 8.60 -2.35
C VAL A 145 5.48 8.75 -1.69
N ASP A 146 4.82 9.89 -1.88
CA ASP A 146 3.37 10.01 -1.69
C ASP A 146 2.65 9.37 -2.87
N SER A 147 1.72 8.45 -2.61
CA SER A 147 0.81 7.93 -3.64
C SER A 147 -0.10 9.05 -4.18
N ARG A 148 -0.70 8.85 -5.36
CA ARG A 148 -1.74 9.77 -5.85
C ARG A 148 -2.81 10.00 -4.77
N ASP A 149 -3.44 11.14 -4.77
CA ASP A 149 -4.52 11.54 -3.86
C ASP A 149 -4.13 11.59 -2.37
N THR A 150 -2.82 11.53 -2.06
CA THR A 150 -2.29 11.64 -0.69
C THR A 150 -1.14 12.64 -0.59
N GLY A 151 -0.87 13.10 0.62
CA GLY A 151 0.27 13.94 0.93
C GLY A 151 0.34 15.21 0.06
N GLU A 152 1.47 15.37 -0.64
CA GLU A 152 1.73 16.50 -1.54
C GLU A 152 1.63 16.10 -3.04
N SER A 153 1.24 14.85 -3.33
CA SER A 153 1.00 14.39 -4.70
C SER A 153 -0.28 14.97 -5.30
N THR A 154 -0.43 14.88 -6.63
CA THR A 154 -1.65 15.33 -7.30
C THR A 154 -2.88 14.69 -6.71
N CYS A 155 -3.84 15.51 -6.32
CA CYS A 155 -5.19 15.10 -5.95
C CYS A 155 -6.05 15.00 -7.21
N THR A 156 -6.49 13.79 -7.55
CA THR A 156 -7.32 13.54 -8.74
C THR A 156 -8.80 13.50 -8.36
N ASP A 157 -9.21 12.49 -7.61
CA ASP A 157 -10.59 12.33 -7.16
C ASP A 157 -10.71 12.03 -5.64
N GLY A 158 -9.61 12.02 -4.91
CA GLY A 158 -9.55 11.78 -3.49
C GLY A 158 -9.86 10.33 -3.10
N ARG A 159 -9.45 9.35 -3.94
CA ARG A 159 -9.69 7.94 -3.71
C ARG A 159 -8.47 7.09 -4.00
N HIS A 160 -8.34 6.02 -3.24
CA HIS A 160 -7.40 4.96 -3.61
C HIS A 160 -8.09 3.91 -4.52
N SER A 161 -7.31 3.34 -5.41
CA SER A 161 -7.78 2.32 -6.35
C SER A 161 -7.48 0.88 -5.90
N ALA A 162 -7.18 0.69 -4.61
CA ALA A 162 -6.72 -0.59 -4.06
C ALA A 162 -5.48 -1.15 -4.78
N GLY A 163 -4.53 -0.27 -5.07
CA GLY A 163 -3.26 -0.62 -5.70
C GLY A 163 -3.27 -0.64 -7.23
N GLN A 164 -4.41 -0.52 -7.92
CA GLN A 164 -4.47 -0.65 -9.37
C GLN A 164 -3.76 0.51 -10.09
N GLU A 165 -4.16 1.72 -9.80
CA GLU A 165 -3.56 2.92 -10.37
C GLU A 165 -2.21 3.22 -9.72
N GLU A 166 -2.11 3.03 -8.40
CA GLU A 166 -0.87 3.24 -7.63
C GLU A 166 0.27 2.36 -8.17
N SER A 167 0.01 1.08 -8.50
CA SER A 167 1.04 0.21 -9.10
C SER A 167 1.47 0.67 -10.50
N THR A 168 0.56 1.27 -11.27
CA THR A 168 0.87 1.86 -12.57
C THR A 168 1.74 3.11 -12.41
N ASP A 169 1.43 3.95 -11.43
CA ASP A 169 2.26 5.11 -11.11
C ASP A 169 3.67 4.70 -10.66
N PHE A 170 3.78 3.69 -9.81
CA PHE A 170 5.09 3.20 -9.36
C PHE A 170 5.91 2.56 -10.48
N ALA A 171 5.27 2.00 -11.50
CA ALA A 171 5.96 1.59 -12.72
C ALA A 171 6.59 2.80 -13.43
N ALA A 172 5.86 3.90 -13.56
CA ALA A 172 6.37 5.14 -14.13
C ALA A 172 7.45 5.79 -13.24
N VAL A 173 7.33 5.70 -11.91
CA VAL A 173 8.38 6.12 -10.96
C VAL A 173 9.69 5.35 -11.19
N ALA A 174 9.61 4.03 -11.41
CA ALA A 174 10.79 3.22 -11.70
C ALA A 174 11.46 3.66 -13.02
N GLU A 175 10.68 3.94 -14.07
CA GLU A 175 11.19 4.49 -15.33
C GLU A 175 11.84 5.85 -15.14
N TRP A 176 11.21 6.72 -14.35
CA TRP A 176 11.76 8.04 -14.05
C TRP A 176 13.11 7.97 -13.32
N LEU A 177 13.26 7.05 -12.34
CA LEU A 177 14.53 6.82 -11.62
C LEU A 177 15.63 6.38 -12.58
N ILE A 178 15.33 5.45 -13.47
CA ILE A 178 16.28 4.96 -14.47
C ILE A 178 16.73 6.12 -15.39
N ALA A 179 15.79 6.94 -15.84
CA ALA A 179 16.05 8.03 -16.78
C ALA A 179 16.77 9.24 -16.14
N ASN A 180 16.48 9.53 -14.85
CA ASN A 180 16.89 10.80 -14.22
C ASN A 180 17.92 10.66 -13.10
N LYS A 181 18.12 9.43 -12.57
CA LYS A 181 19.07 9.17 -11.47
C LYS A 181 20.15 8.15 -11.83
N ASP A 182 20.24 7.74 -13.10
CA ASP A 182 21.18 6.72 -13.60
C ASP A 182 21.11 5.39 -12.82
N ILE A 183 19.87 5.04 -12.39
CA ILE A 183 19.61 3.80 -11.65
C ILE A 183 19.40 2.66 -12.66
N LYS A 184 20.04 1.51 -12.40
CA LYS A 184 19.77 0.31 -13.19
C LYS A 184 18.57 -0.44 -12.63
N ALA A 185 17.75 -1.04 -13.49
CA ALA A 185 16.66 -1.90 -13.05
C ALA A 185 17.11 -2.99 -12.06
N SER A 186 18.32 -3.58 -12.29
CA SER A 186 18.90 -4.60 -11.42
C SER A 186 19.30 -4.12 -10.02
N SER A 187 19.40 -2.80 -9.81
CA SER A 187 19.71 -2.19 -8.51
C SER A 187 18.50 -1.54 -7.85
N LEU A 188 17.29 -1.68 -8.45
CA LEU A 188 16.07 -1.06 -7.98
C LEU A 188 15.12 -2.07 -7.34
N GLY A 189 14.74 -1.82 -6.09
CA GLY A 189 13.72 -2.53 -5.34
C GLY A 189 12.54 -1.66 -4.98
N MET A 190 11.46 -2.28 -4.49
CA MET A 190 10.30 -1.58 -3.93
C MET A 190 9.87 -2.20 -2.61
N PHE A 191 9.55 -1.35 -1.66
CA PHE A 191 8.94 -1.69 -0.38
C PHE A 191 7.66 -0.90 -0.19
N GLY A 192 6.58 -1.60 0.15
CA GLY A 192 5.29 -0.99 0.45
C GLY A 192 4.72 -1.46 1.77
N VAL A 193 4.00 -0.56 2.45
CA VAL A 193 3.34 -0.79 3.74
C VAL A 193 1.84 -0.81 3.52
N SER A 194 1.12 -1.83 4.03
CA SER A 194 -0.35 -1.93 3.99
C SER A 194 -0.91 -1.70 2.57
N GLY A 195 -1.64 -0.63 2.32
CA GLY A 195 -2.09 -0.27 0.97
C GLY A 195 -0.96 -0.15 -0.06
N GLY A 196 0.20 0.38 0.34
CA GLY A 196 1.41 0.38 -0.48
C GLY A 196 1.94 -1.03 -0.74
N ALA A 197 1.76 -1.97 0.20
CA ALA A 197 2.12 -3.37 0.00
C ALA A 197 1.21 -4.04 -1.04
N ILE A 198 -0.09 -3.69 -1.08
CA ILE A 198 -1.00 -4.15 -2.13
C ILE A 198 -0.51 -3.65 -3.49
N ALA A 199 -0.23 -2.36 -3.64
CA ALA A 199 0.30 -1.80 -4.88
C ALA A 199 1.64 -2.45 -5.28
N THR A 200 2.52 -2.73 -4.31
CA THR A 200 3.79 -3.44 -4.53
C THR A 200 3.57 -4.87 -5.03
N SER A 201 2.55 -5.57 -4.54
CA SER A 201 2.21 -6.93 -4.99
C SER A 201 1.69 -6.98 -6.43
N LEU A 202 1.09 -5.91 -6.93
CA LEU A 202 0.60 -5.78 -8.30
C LEU A 202 1.69 -5.26 -9.27
N LEU A 203 2.68 -4.56 -8.77
CA LEU A 203 3.71 -3.89 -9.57
C LEU A 203 4.48 -4.82 -10.53
N PRO A 204 4.79 -6.09 -10.18
CA PRO A 204 5.48 -6.97 -11.11
C PRO A 204 4.75 -7.19 -12.45
N ALA A 205 3.41 -7.09 -12.46
CA ALA A 205 2.60 -7.18 -13.67
C ALA A 205 2.60 -5.89 -14.51
N LYS A 206 3.14 -4.78 -13.99
CA LYS A 206 3.17 -3.47 -14.64
C LYS A 206 4.56 -3.12 -15.19
N THR A 207 5.65 -3.67 -14.64
CA THR A 207 7.01 -3.31 -15.05
C THR A 207 8.03 -4.42 -14.79
N GLU A 208 9.05 -4.47 -15.65
CA GLU A 208 10.27 -5.24 -15.45
C GLU A 208 11.40 -4.42 -14.81
N ASN A 209 11.19 -3.13 -14.59
CA ASN A 209 12.22 -2.18 -14.13
C ASN A 209 12.48 -2.23 -12.62
N VAL A 210 11.78 -3.10 -11.87
CA VAL A 210 12.01 -3.35 -10.44
C VAL A 210 12.38 -4.81 -10.24
N SER A 211 13.48 -5.05 -9.54
CA SER A 211 14.11 -6.38 -9.44
C SER A 211 13.81 -7.14 -8.15
N ALA A 212 13.32 -6.48 -7.11
CA ALA A 212 12.95 -7.11 -5.83
C ALA A 212 11.81 -6.36 -5.15
N PHE A 213 10.92 -7.09 -4.47
CA PHE A 213 9.70 -6.54 -3.88
C PHE A 213 9.58 -6.97 -2.42
N ALA A 214 9.39 -6.02 -1.51
CA ALA A 214 9.10 -6.30 -0.11
C ALA A 214 7.76 -5.65 0.30
N MET A 215 6.97 -6.34 1.10
CA MET A 215 5.60 -5.99 1.43
C MET A 215 5.36 -6.20 2.92
N GLU A 216 4.94 -5.16 3.63
CA GLU A 216 4.49 -5.24 5.02
C GLU A 216 2.96 -5.24 5.07
N GLY A 217 2.36 -6.31 5.60
CA GLY A 217 0.91 -6.40 5.72
C GLY A 217 0.21 -6.40 4.36
N THR A 218 0.46 -7.42 3.52
CA THR A 218 -0.17 -7.57 2.20
C THR A 218 -1.37 -8.50 2.24
N ILE A 219 -2.11 -8.54 1.13
CA ILE A 219 -3.26 -9.42 0.92
C ILE A 219 -2.98 -10.43 -0.20
N PHE A 220 -3.73 -11.54 -0.21
CA PHE A 220 -3.72 -12.51 -1.31
C PHE A 220 -5.02 -12.46 -2.13
N ASP A 221 -6.17 -12.59 -1.45
CA ASP A 221 -7.48 -12.50 -2.07
C ASP A 221 -8.10 -11.13 -1.77
N PHE A 222 -8.14 -10.30 -2.81
CA PHE A 222 -8.70 -8.96 -2.72
C PHE A 222 -10.19 -8.97 -2.35
N ASN A 223 -10.99 -9.94 -2.87
CA ASN A 223 -12.41 -10.00 -2.54
C ASN A 223 -12.64 -10.36 -1.06
N ALA A 224 -11.84 -11.28 -0.53
CA ALA A 224 -11.91 -11.63 0.89
C ALA A 224 -11.50 -10.46 1.78
N ALA A 225 -10.39 -9.79 1.46
CA ALA A 225 -9.90 -8.63 2.19
C ALA A 225 -10.90 -7.46 2.16
N ALA A 226 -11.46 -7.15 1.00
CA ALA A 226 -12.43 -6.08 0.86
C ALA A 226 -13.78 -6.40 1.52
N THR A 227 -14.21 -7.67 1.50
CA THR A 227 -15.39 -8.11 2.26
C THR A 227 -15.18 -7.88 3.75
N ARG A 228 -14.01 -8.28 4.28
CA ARG A 228 -13.64 -8.07 5.68
C ARG A 228 -13.57 -6.57 6.03
N GLU A 229 -13.03 -5.75 5.15
CA GLU A 229 -12.99 -4.29 5.34
C GLU A 229 -14.39 -3.69 5.45
N VAL A 230 -15.31 -4.10 4.58
CA VAL A 230 -16.71 -3.67 4.61
C VAL A 230 -17.39 -4.09 5.93
N GLU A 231 -17.12 -5.31 6.41
CA GLU A 231 -17.61 -5.81 7.69
C GLU A 231 -17.00 -5.08 8.88
N PHE A 232 -15.71 -4.78 8.82
CA PHE A 232 -15.00 -3.99 9.84
C PHE A 232 -15.57 -2.58 9.97
N GLN A 233 -16.01 -1.98 8.87
CA GLN A 233 -16.72 -0.70 8.85
C GLN A 233 -18.19 -0.78 9.31
N GLY A 234 -18.65 -1.96 9.71
CA GLY A 234 -20.02 -2.19 10.23
C GLY A 234 -21.09 -2.42 9.17
N PHE A 235 -20.71 -2.70 7.92
CA PHE A 235 -21.63 -3.01 6.84
C PHE A 235 -21.68 -4.52 6.56
N PRO A 236 -22.82 -5.03 6.02
CA PRO A 236 -22.89 -6.41 5.56
C PRO A 236 -21.88 -6.68 4.42
N GLY A 237 -21.06 -7.73 4.52
CA GLY A 237 -19.99 -8.05 3.58
C GLY A 237 -20.44 -8.20 2.12
N PHE A 238 -21.69 -8.65 1.86
CA PHE A 238 -22.21 -8.75 0.50
C PHE A 238 -22.28 -7.40 -0.26
N LEU A 239 -22.29 -6.27 0.46
CA LEU A 239 -22.28 -4.94 -0.15
C LEU A 239 -21.01 -4.65 -0.92
N TRP A 240 -19.92 -5.38 -0.64
CA TRP A 240 -18.71 -5.29 -1.43
C TRP A 240 -18.94 -5.56 -2.94
N GLN A 241 -19.75 -6.58 -3.27
CA GLN A 241 -20.07 -6.88 -4.67
C GLN A 241 -20.83 -5.73 -5.36
N LEU A 242 -21.70 -5.05 -4.61
CA LEU A 242 -22.39 -3.86 -5.12
C LEU A 242 -21.46 -2.65 -5.24
N ALA A 243 -20.47 -2.55 -4.35
CA ALA A 243 -19.45 -1.52 -4.42
C ALA A 243 -18.58 -1.68 -5.68
N LEU A 244 -18.16 -2.91 -6.02
CA LEU A 244 -17.45 -3.19 -7.28
C LEU A 244 -18.24 -2.76 -8.53
N ILE A 245 -19.53 -3.12 -8.58
CA ILE A 245 -20.40 -2.74 -9.69
C ILE A 245 -20.52 -1.21 -9.77
N SER A 246 -20.67 -0.55 -8.63
CA SER A 246 -20.81 0.90 -8.56
C SER A 246 -19.50 1.62 -8.95
N ALA A 247 -18.35 1.11 -8.51
CA ALA A 247 -17.04 1.61 -8.92
C ALA A 247 -16.89 1.63 -10.44
N GLN A 248 -17.22 0.52 -11.08
CA GLN A 248 -17.12 0.41 -12.55
C GLN A 248 -18.15 1.31 -13.27
N LEU A 249 -19.42 1.34 -12.80
CA LEU A 249 -20.50 2.06 -13.50
C LEU A 249 -20.45 3.57 -13.33
N PHE A 250 -20.11 4.05 -12.13
CA PHE A 250 -20.21 5.47 -11.79
C PHE A 250 -18.86 6.19 -11.79
N HIS A 251 -17.77 5.45 -11.58
CA HIS A 251 -16.43 6.03 -11.44
C HIS A 251 -15.45 5.52 -12.50
N GLY A 252 -15.82 4.50 -13.30
CA GLY A 252 -14.96 3.94 -14.33
C GLY A 252 -13.75 3.16 -13.81
N VAL A 253 -13.72 2.85 -12.50
CA VAL A 253 -12.61 2.16 -11.83
C VAL A 253 -12.87 0.68 -11.74
N ASN A 254 -11.91 -0.13 -12.16
CA ASN A 254 -11.91 -1.59 -11.99
C ASN A 254 -10.95 -1.97 -10.87
N LEU A 255 -11.45 -2.12 -9.65
CA LEU A 255 -10.65 -2.46 -8.47
C LEU A 255 -10.03 -3.88 -8.51
N THR A 256 -10.36 -4.68 -9.52
CA THR A 256 -9.90 -6.06 -9.68
C THR A 256 -9.24 -6.31 -11.04
N GLU A 257 -8.75 -5.25 -11.70
CA GLU A 257 -8.15 -5.34 -13.04
C GLU A 257 -6.91 -6.24 -13.03
N THR A 258 -6.02 -6.04 -12.08
CA THR A 258 -4.85 -6.89 -11.86
C THR A 258 -5.02 -7.60 -10.53
N SER A 259 -4.93 -8.94 -10.52
CA SER A 259 -4.96 -9.71 -9.27
C SER A 259 -3.57 -9.87 -8.67
N VAL A 260 -3.51 -10.12 -7.36
CA VAL A 260 -2.26 -10.44 -6.67
C VAL A 260 -1.60 -11.69 -7.27
N MET A 261 -2.39 -12.70 -7.66
CA MET A 261 -1.87 -13.88 -8.35
C MET A 261 -1.15 -13.53 -9.66
N GLN A 262 -1.71 -12.63 -10.48
CA GLN A 262 -1.04 -12.13 -11.68
C GLN A 262 0.26 -11.39 -11.36
N GLY A 263 0.30 -10.62 -10.27
CA GLY A 263 1.52 -9.98 -9.78
C GLY A 263 2.59 -11.01 -9.41
N ILE A 264 2.22 -12.06 -8.66
CA ILE A 264 3.13 -13.15 -8.28
C ILE A 264 3.67 -13.88 -9.51
N GLU A 265 2.80 -14.23 -10.47
CA GLU A 265 3.17 -14.91 -11.71
C GLU A 265 4.12 -14.05 -12.55
N ALA A 266 3.82 -12.75 -12.68
CA ALA A 266 4.63 -11.80 -13.41
C ALA A 266 5.99 -11.51 -12.71
N ALA A 267 6.08 -11.65 -11.39
CA ALA A 267 7.36 -11.53 -10.69
C ALA A 267 8.34 -12.61 -11.15
N GLY A 268 7.87 -13.80 -11.51
CA GLY A 268 8.72 -14.90 -11.97
C GLY A 268 9.76 -15.29 -10.92
N GLN A 269 11.04 -15.10 -11.22
CA GLN A 269 12.13 -15.35 -10.30
C GLN A 269 12.61 -14.09 -9.55
N ARG A 270 12.00 -12.92 -9.79
CA ARG A 270 12.30 -11.71 -9.02
C ARG A 270 11.92 -11.93 -7.56
N PRO A 271 12.85 -11.71 -6.62
CA PRO A 271 12.63 -12.02 -5.21
C PRO A 271 11.50 -11.21 -4.60
N MET A 272 10.70 -11.87 -3.76
CA MET A 272 9.64 -11.27 -2.96
C MET A 272 9.86 -11.55 -1.48
N LEU A 273 9.61 -10.56 -0.61
CA LEU A 273 9.60 -10.68 0.84
C LEU A 273 8.26 -10.20 1.37
N ILE A 274 7.64 -10.99 2.22
CA ILE A 274 6.47 -10.57 3.02
C ILE A 274 6.92 -10.45 4.46
N LEU A 275 6.59 -9.33 5.11
CA LEU A 275 6.70 -9.10 6.53
C LEU A 275 5.29 -8.95 7.08
N HIS A 276 4.93 -9.64 8.18
CA HIS A 276 3.58 -9.57 8.73
C HIS A 276 3.54 -9.92 10.21
N GLY A 277 2.74 -9.19 10.98
CA GLY A 277 2.42 -9.51 12.37
C GLY A 277 1.42 -10.66 12.49
N ASP A 278 1.64 -11.59 13.42
CA ASP A 278 0.81 -12.80 13.53
C ASP A 278 -0.54 -12.56 14.23
N ILE A 279 -0.73 -11.39 14.84
CA ILE A 279 -2.01 -10.97 15.45
C ILE A 279 -2.63 -9.76 14.76
N ASP A 280 -2.31 -9.54 13.49
CA ASP A 280 -2.85 -8.43 12.69
C ASP A 280 -4.40 -8.52 12.63
N GLN A 281 -5.04 -7.55 13.27
CA GLN A 281 -6.51 -7.46 13.33
C GLN A 281 -7.10 -6.81 12.08
N ARG A 282 -6.30 -6.08 11.31
CA ARG A 282 -6.74 -5.37 10.11
C ARG A 282 -6.66 -6.26 8.87
N LEU A 283 -5.47 -6.76 8.57
CA LEU A 283 -5.23 -7.67 7.46
C LEU A 283 -4.85 -9.04 7.99
N ASP A 284 -5.69 -10.03 7.71
CA ASP A 284 -5.51 -11.38 8.24
C ASP A 284 -4.13 -11.95 7.87
N TYR A 285 -3.35 -12.33 8.87
CA TYR A 285 -2.06 -12.99 8.67
C TYR A 285 -2.16 -14.22 7.75
N GLN A 286 -3.30 -14.94 7.80
CA GLN A 286 -3.54 -16.07 6.90
C GLN A 286 -3.45 -15.67 5.43
N SER A 287 -3.80 -14.44 5.09
CA SER A 287 -3.67 -13.92 3.72
C SER A 287 -2.22 -13.92 3.23
N SER A 288 -1.25 -13.56 4.09
CA SER A 288 0.18 -13.65 3.76
C SER A 288 0.68 -15.09 3.67
N VAL A 289 0.14 -15.99 4.48
CA VAL A 289 0.43 -17.43 4.38
C VAL A 289 -0.08 -18.00 3.05
N ASP A 290 -1.28 -17.62 2.63
CA ASP A 290 -1.86 -18.07 1.35
C ASP A 290 -1.09 -17.50 0.16
N PHE A 291 -0.68 -16.23 0.22
CA PHE A 291 0.22 -15.62 -0.77
C PHE A 291 1.52 -16.42 -0.89
N TYR A 292 2.18 -16.68 0.24
CA TYR A 292 3.42 -17.45 0.28
C TYR A 292 3.25 -18.86 -0.30
N ASN A 293 2.20 -19.56 0.11
CA ASN A 293 1.93 -20.92 -0.34
C ASN A 293 1.65 -20.97 -1.85
N TYR A 294 0.87 -20.03 -2.38
CA TYR A 294 0.62 -19.92 -3.82
C TYR A 294 1.93 -19.65 -4.57
N ALA A 295 2.71 -18.66 -4.15
CA ALA A 295 3.98 -18.34 -4.79
C ALA A 295 4.94 -19.53 -4.79
N LYS A 296 5.07 -20.26 -3.66
CA LYS A 296 5.85 -21.49 -3.60
C LYS A 296 5.34 -22.57 -4.52
N SER A 297 4.03 -22.73 -4.66
CA SER A 297 3.41 -23.77 -5.51
C SER A 297 3.76 -23.63 -6.99
N ILE A 298 4.01 -22.38 -7.43
CA ILE A 298 4.42 -22.07 -8.82
C ILE A 298 5.95 -21.88 -8.97
N GLY A 299 6.72 -22.11 -7.89
CA GLY A 299 8.18 -22.00 -7.91
C GLY A 299 8.73 -20.58 -7.90
N ALA A 300 7.95 -19.59 -7.47
CA ALA A 300 8.40 -18.20 -7.31
C ALA A 300 9.39 -18.07 -6.13
N ASN A 301 10.26 -17.08 -6.23
CA ASN A 301 11.27 -16.78 -5.20
C ASN A 301 10.65 -15.88 -4.12
N ILE A 302 10.20 -16.47 -3.02
CA ILE A 302 9.50 -15.75 -1.95
C ILE A 302 9.96 -16.19 -0.56
N THR A 303 10.00 -15.21 0.36
CA THR A 303 10.21 -15.40 1.80
C THR A 303 9.05 -14.77 2.56
N LEU A 304 8.61 -15.41 3.65
CA LEU A 304 7.67 -14.87 4.62
C LEU A 304 8.36 -14.76 5.97
N GLU A 305 8.39 -13.56 6.54
CA GLU A 305 8.89 -13.26 7.87
C GLU A 305 7.74 -12.85 8.78
N THR A 306 7.57 -13.58 9.87
CA THR A 306 6.50 -13.36 10.85
C THR A 306 7.03 -12.63 12.06
N PHE A 307 6.33 -11.60 12.50
CA PHE A 307 6.60 -10.84 13.72
C PHE A 307 5.59 -11.23 14.79
N ASN A 308 6.06 -12.02 15.80
CA ASN A 308 5.18 -12.60 16.81
C ASN A 308 4.66 -11.53 17.78
N GLY A 309 3.34 -11.51 17.99
CA GLY A 309 2.68 -10.55 18.88
C GLY A 309 2.57 -9.15 18.30
N ALA A 310 2.89 -8.96 17.01
CA ALA A 310 2.71 -7.72 16.29
C ALA A 310 1.32 -7.66 15.65
N ASP A 311 0.63 -6.54 15.81
CA ASP A 311 -0.60 -6.18 15.11
C ASP A 311 -0.25 -5.52 13.76
N HIS A 312 -1.22 -4.91 13.09
CA HIS A 312 -1.06 -4.31 11.77
C HIS A 312 0.09 -3.31 11.70
N THR A 313 1.09 -3.60 10.88
CA THR A 313 2.33 -2.81 10.67
C THR A 313 3.20 -2.58 11.91
N GLU A 314 2.94 -3.29 13.01
CA GLU A 314 3.69 -3.16 14.26
C GLU A 314 5.00 -3.94 14.31
N GLY A 315 5.27 -4.81 13.33
CA GLY A 315 6.50 -5.62 13.31
C GLY A 315 7.77 -4.79 13.42
N MET A 316 7.78 -3.62 12.78
CA MET A 316 8.90 -2.66 12.81
C MET A 316 9.12 -1.98 14.17
N LEU A 317 8.13 -2.02 15.07
CA LEU A 317 8.22 -1.49 16.43
C LEU A 317 8.45 -2.61 17.47
N THR A 318 7.82 -3.76 17.25
CA THR A 318 7.86 -4.91 18.17
C THR A 318 9.24 -5.58 18.19
N GLU A 319 9.86 -5.74 17.02
CA GLU A 319 11.17 -6.35 16.83
C GLU A 319 12.06 -5.47 15.90
N THR A 320 12.25 -4.21 16.26
CA THR A 320 12.83 -3.15 15.41
C THR A 320 14.16 -3.55 14.77
N ASP A 321 15.10 -4.07 15.56
CA ASP A 321 16.44 -4.46 15.04
C ASP A 321 16.35 -5.65 14.09
N ARG A 322 15.51 -6.63 14.40
CA ARG A 322 15.28 -7.80 13.52
C ARG A 322 14.60 -7.36 12.22
N TYR A 323 13.62 -6.47 12.31
CA TYR A 323 12.93 -5.94 11.14
C TYR A 323 13.90 -5.20 10.22
N ALA A 324 14.72 -4.31 10.78
CA ALA A 324 15.75 -3.57 10.05
C ALA A 324 16.75 -4.51 9.37
N PHE A 325 17.21 -5.54 10.08
CA PHE A 325 18.13 -6.54 9.53
C PHE A 325 17.49 -7.30 8.37
N VAL A 326 16.28 -7.84 8.55
CA VAL A 326 15.58 -8.64 7.53
C VAL A 326 15.34 -7.83 6.26
N LEU A 327 14.84 -6.59 6.40
CA LEU A 327 14.52 -5.72 5.27
C LEU A 327 15.80 -5.32 4.49
N ALA A 328 16.85 -4.89 5.19
CA ALA A 328 18.10 -4.49 4.57
C ALA A 328 18.84 -5.67 3.94
N ASP A 329 18.95 -6.80 4.63
CA ASP A 329 19.60 -8.03 4.15
C ASP A 329 18.90 -8.59 2.88
N PHE A 330 17.56 -8.55 2.85
CA PHE A 330 16.81 -8.94 1.67
C PHE A 330 17.22 -8.12 0.44
N PHE A 331 17.17 -6.80 0.51
CA PHE A 331 17.55 -5.97 -0.62
C PHE A 331 19.03 -6.00 -0.91
N ASP A 332 19.89 -6.19 0.09
CA ASP A 332 21.33 -6.30 -0.14
C ASP A 332 21.69 -7.59 -0.92
N LYS A 333 21.03 -8.70 -0.62
CA LYS A 333 21.26 -9.97 -1.31
C LYS A 333 20.62 -10.07 -2.69
N THR A 334 19.54 -9.34 -2.92
CA THR A 334 18.72 -9.52 -4.12
C THR A 334 18.96 -8.46 -5.19
N LEU A 335 19.40 -7.27 -4.83
CA LEU A 335 19.73 -6.21 -5.78
C LEU A 335 21.22 -6.25 -6.16
N SER A 336 21.50 -5.97 -7.43
CA SER A 336 22.88 -5.80 -7.95
C SER A 336 23.37 -4.35 -7.78
N LYS A 337 24.70 -4.14 -7.86
CA LYS A 337 25.28 -2.79 -7.85
C LYS A 337 25.32 -2.18 -9.25
#